data_79860f7b0037595e8172afcc0f0da3c6
#
_entry.id   79860f7b0037595e8172afcc0f0da3c6
#
_cell.length_a   1.000
_cell.length_b   1.000
_cell.length_c   1.000
_cell.angle_alpha   90.00
_cell.angle_beta   90.00
_cell.angle_gamma   90.00
#
_symmetry.space_group_name_H-M   'P 1'
#
loop_
_entity.id
_entity.type
_entity.pdbx_description
1 polymer ?
#
loop_
_entity_poly.entity_id
_entity_poly.type
_entity_poly.pdbx_seq_one_letter_code
_entity_poly.pdbx_strand_id
1 'polypeptide(L)'
;SAVDKTHSKGWLTIGHLIKKIFLVSDNEAFNYLYDFLGTDYINQSLNSKGIEGIRIVHKLSSNAISEVNSQMVFFSESLDTLYHQPILSSSNYNTKLDLKGLKKGKGFYKNGEYLAYSMDFSTKNYISLNALHGILRRIIFPESFSKDNQFNLEDEDLNFLRYWMSRVPTEINEPYYDRDLYFDSYCKFFMYGDTTGEM
;
A
#
# COMPACT_ATOMS: atom_id res chain seq x y z
N SER A 1 16.30 16.51 -1.92
CA SER A 1 15.29 15.69 -2.62
C SER A 1 15.57 14.23 -2.31
N ALA A 2 14.52 13.45 -2.07
CA ALA A 2 14.66 12.01 -1.91
C ALA A 2 15.11 11.41 -3.27
N VAL A 3 16.13 10.55 -3.23
CA VAL A 3 16.65 9.86 -4.42
C VAL A 3 16.39 8.37 -4.25
N ASP A 4 15.74 7.76 -5.24
CA ASP A 4 15.47 6.33 -5.26
C ASP A 4 16.48 5.60 -6.18
N LYS A 5 17.31 4.74 -5.59
CA LYS A 5 18.34 3.99 -6.33
C LYS A 5 17.78 2.91 -7.27
N THR A 6 16.51 2.55 -7.11
CA THR A 6 15.85 1.57 -7.98
C THR A 6 15.27 2.20 -9.25
N HIS A 7 15.34 3.52 -9.39
CA HIS A 7 14.90 4.28 -10.56
C HIS A 7 16.12 4.79 -11.34
N SER A 8 16.14 4.62 -12.66
CA SER A 8 17.28 4.98 -13.53
C SER A 8 17.71 6.46 -13.42
N LYS A 9 16.75 7.36 -13.24
CA LYS A 9 16.99 8.80 -13.02
C LYS A 9 17.02 9.19 -11.53
N GLY A 10 16.89 8.25 -10.62
CA GLY A 10 16.81 8.51 -9.18
C GLY A 10 15.51 9.17 -8.71
N TRP A 11 14.45 9.18 -9.52
CA TRP A 11 13.22 9.90 -9.19
C TRP A 11 12.27 9.07 -8.30
N LEU A 12 11.70 9.72 -7.31
CA LEU A 12 10.69 9.16 -6.45
C LEU A 12 9.30 9.66 -6.92
N THR A 13 8.68 8.95 -7.85
CA THR A 13 7.34 9.28 -8.36
C THR A 13 6.28 8.39 -7.72
N ILE A 14 5.01 8.82 -7.71
CA ILE A 14 3.87 8.02 -7.22
C ILE A 14 3.81 6.67 -7.96
N GLY A 15 3.90 6.70 -9.30
CA GLY A 15 3.90 5.48 -10.10
C GLY A 15 5.04 4.53 -9.74
N HIS A 16 6.26 5.06 -9.49
CA HIS A 16 7.40 4.25 -9.08
C HIS A 16 7.18 3.60 -7.69
N LEU A 17 6.62 4.35 -6.74
CA LEU A 17 6.26 3.81 -5.42
C LEU A 17 5.25 2.67 -5.52
N ILE A 18 4.22 2.81 -6.36
CA ILE A 18 3.22 1.75 -6.60
C ILE A 18 3.89 0.48 -7.17
N LYS A 19 4.78 0.63 -8.17
CA LYS A 19 5.56 -0.47 -8.73
C LYS A 19 6.35 -1.23 -7.66
N LYS A 20 7.06 -0.52 -6.79
CA LYS A 20 7.85 -1.10 -5.69
C LYS A 20 6.99 -1.91 -4.72
N ILE A 21 5.82 -1.39 -4.35
CA ILE A 21 4.89 -2.09 -3.47
C ILE A 21 4.43 -3.42 -4.09
N PHE A 22 4.06 -3.42 -5.36
CA PHE A 22 3.58 -4.64 -6.01
C PHE A 22 4.69 -5.64 -6.32
N LEU A 23 5.91 -5.19 -6.63
CA LEU A 23 7.01 -6.09 -6.95
C LEU A 23 7.55 -6.81 -5.72
N VAL A 24 7.87 -6.08 -4.65
CA VAL A 24 8.62 -6.62 -3.50
C VAL A 24 7.99 -6.30 -2.16
N SER A 25 6.76 -5.77 -2.12
CA SER A 25 6.11 -5.33 -0.87
C SER A 25 6.96 -4.30 -0.10
N ASP A 26 7.50 -3.31 -0.82
CA ASP A 26 8.39 -2.29 -0.26
C ASP A 26 7.68 -1.44 0.79
N ASN A 27 8.12 -1.58 2.05
CA ASN A 27 7.52 -0.87 3.18
C ASN A 27 7.79 0.64 3.16
N GLU A 28 8.93 1.07 2.62
CA GLU A 28 9.26 2.49 2.50
C GLU A 28 8.38 3.16 1.45
N ALA A 29 8.19 2.50 0.30
CA ALA A 29 7.26 2.97 -0.73
C ALA A 29 5.82 3.08 -0.20
N PHE A 30 5.35 2.09 0.59
CA PHE A 30 4.07 2.19 1.28
C PHE A 30 4.03 3.39 2.22
N ASN A 31 5.06 3.63 3.01
CA ASN A 31 5.11 4.72 3.98
C ASN A 31 5.06 6.10 3.31
N TYR A 32 5.69 6.28 2.14
CA TYR A 32 5.57 7.51 1.35
C TYR A 32 4.14 7.73 0.86
N LEU A 33 3.49 6.70 0.30
CA LEU A 33 2.10 6.83 -0.15
C LEU A 33 1.13 7.03 1.02
N TYR A 34 1.40 6.41 2.17
CA TYR A 34 0.63 6.63 3.39
C TYR A 34 0.76 8.09 3.88
N ASP A 35 1.96 8.66 3.87
CA ASP A 35 2.17 10.09 4.20
C ASP A 35 1.46 11.01 3.20
N PHE A 36 1.51 10.68 1.92
CA PHE A 36 0.85 11.47 0.87
C PHE A 36 -0.67 11.48 1.02
N LEU A 37 -1.29 10.34 1.23
CA LEU A 37 -2.75 10.24 1.31
C LEU A 37 -3.30 10.68 2.67
N GLY A 38 -2.59 10.41 3.75
CA GLY A 38 -3.03 10.63 5.10
C GLY A 38 -4.04 9.59 5.60
N THR A 39 -4.00 9.36 6.90
CA THR A 39 -4.80 8.32 7.57
C THR A 39 -6.30 8.49 7.33
N ASP A 40 -6.82 9.70 7.54
CA ASP A 40 -8.26 9.94 7.47
C ASP A 40 -8.78 9.79 6.05
N TYR A 41 -8.06 10.33 5.04
CA TYR A 41 -8.46 10.20 3.65
C TYR A 41 -8.50 8.74 3.18
N ILE A 42 -7.47 7.93 3.50
CA ILE A 42 -7.43 6.51 3.13
C ILE A 42 -8.68 5.79 3.65
N ASN A 43 -8.95 5.90 4.95
CA ASN A 43 -10.04 5.16 5.58
C ASN A 43 -11.42 5.68 5.14
N GLN A 44 -11.61 7.00 5.04
CA GLN A 44 -12.87 7.61 4.58
C GLN A 44 -13.16 7.27 3.12
N SER A 45 -12.16 7.34 2.23
CA SER A 45 -12.32 6.98 0.81
C SER A 45 -12.74 5.53 0.63
N LEU A 46 -12.17 4.59 1.38
CA LEU A 46 -12.55 3.19 1.31
C LEU A 46 -13.97 2.96 1.83
N ASN A 47 -14.29 3.56 2.98
CA ASN A 47 -15.64 3.46 3.56
C ASN A 47 -16.71 4.06 2.66
N SER A 48 -16.46 5.22 2.03
CA SER A 48 -17.42 5.87 1.13
C SER A 48 -17.74 5.03 -0.11
N LYS A 49 -16.86 4.09 -0.47
CA LYS A 49 -17.06 3.12 -1.56
C LYS A 49 -17.66 1.80 -1.08
N GLY A 50 -18.17 1.73 0.15
CA GLY A 50 -18.77 0.53 0.73
C GLY A 50 -17.75 -0.57 1.02
N ILE A 51 -16.49 -0.24 1.24
CA ILE A 51 -15.44 -1.19 1.63
C ILE A 51 -15.28 -1.10 3.15
N GLU A 52 -15.98 -1.99 3.84
CA GLU A 52 -15.94 -2.10 5.30
C GLU A 52 -14.91 -3.14 5.77
N GLY A 53 -14.54 -3.09 7.05
CA GLY A 53 -13.62 -4.07 7.64
C GLY A 53 -12.16 -3.83 7.23
N ILE A 54 -11.80 -2.58 7.02
CA ILE A 54 -10.42 -2.14 6.77
C ILE A 54 -10.08 -0.96 7.68
N ARG A 55 -8.84 -0.94 8.14
CA ARG A 55 -8.27 0.18 8.90
C ARG A 55 -6.77 0.29 8.63
N ILE A 56 -6.34 1.42 8.11
CA ILE A 56 -4.93 1.76 7.84
C ILE A 56 -4.59 2.99 8.69
N VAL A 57 -3.79 2.82 9.74
CA VAL A 57 -3.58 3.85 10.77
C VAL A 57 -2.13 4.07 11.15
N HIS A 58 -1.20 3.31 10.60
CA HIS A 58 0.22 3.50 10.87
C HIS A 58 1.10 3.02 9.71
N LYS A 59 2.31 3.56 9.66
CA LYS A 59 3.39 3.14 8.77
C LYS A 59 3.83 1.70 9.05
N LEU A 60 4.44 1.07 8.06
CA LEU A 60 5.04 -0.26 8.18
C LEU A 60 6.50 -0.16 8.64
N SER A 61 6.97 -1.14 9.41
CA SER A 61 8.36 -1.22 9.90
C SER A 61 8.85 0.05 10.61
N SER A 62 7.92 0.89 11.11
CA SER A 62 8.21 2.09 11.87
C SER A 62 7.92 1.87 13.35
N ASN A 63 8.84 2.30 14.20
CA ASN A 63 8.63 2.29 15.65
C ASN A 63 7.79 3.46 16.15
N ALA A 64 7.53 4.45 15.30
CA ALA A 64 6.76 5.63 15.64
C ALA A 64 5.30 5.46 15.18
N ILE A 65 4.39 5.41 16.13
CA ILE A 65 2.98 5.71 15.89
C ILE A 65 2.92 7.24 15.80
N SER A 66 2.59 7.77 14.64
CA SER A 66 2.51 9.22 14.43
C SER A 66 1.08 9.61 14.11
N GLU A 67 0.56 10.59 14.87
CA GLU A 67 -0.73 11.24 14.60
C GLU A 67 -0.69 12.10 13.34
N VAL A 68 0.51 12.34 12.84
CA VAL A 68 0.74 13.24 11.73
C VAL A 68 1.43 12.53 10.58
N ASN A 69 0.98 12.83 9.37
CA ASN A 69 1.64 12.46 8.13
C ASN A 69 2.60 13.58 7.71
N SER A 70 3.74 13.22 7.18
CA SER A 70 4.78 14.18 6.80
C SER A 70 4.30 15.09 5.65
N GLN A 71 4.76 16.34 5.66
CA GLN A 71 4.59 17.19 4.49
C GLN A 71 5.34 16.63 3.28
N MET A 72 4.79 16.86 2.08
CA MET A 72 5.40 16.43 0.83
C MET A 72 5.33 17.54 -0.21
N VAL A 73 6.35 17.62 -1.07
CA VAL A 73 6.38 18.55 -2.20
C VAL A 73 6.68 17.76 -3.46
N PHE A 74 5.86 17.94 -4.47
CA PHE A 74 6.03 17.34 -5.79
C PHE A 74 6.50 18.38 -6.78
N PHE A 75 7.49 18.00 -7.59
CA PHE A 75 8.13 18.87 -8.57
C PHE A 75 7.94 18.32 -9.99
N SER A 76 7.93 19.21 -10.97
CA SER A 76 8.11 18.88 -12.37
C SER A 76 9.56 18.47 -12.67
N GLU A 77 9.82 18.01 -13.91
CA GLU A 77 11.19 17.75 -14.37
C GLU A 77 12.07 19.02 -14.36
N SER A 78 11.47 20.19 -14.54
CA SER A 78 12.13 21.50 -14.46
C SER A 78 12.30 22.02 -13.03
N LEU A 79 11.93 21.23 -12.02
CA LEU A 79 11.95 21.56 -10.60
C LEU A 79 10.95 22.65 -10.18
N ASP A 80 9.94 22.92 -10.97
CA ASP A 80 8.83 23.76 -10.57
C ASP A 80 7.94 22.99 -9.58
N THR A 81 7.46 23.66 -8.53
CA THR A 81 6.55 23.04 -7.57
C THR A 81 5.19 22.80 -8.21
N LEU A 82 4.81 21.52 -8.36
CA LEU A 82 3.51 21.10 -8.88
C LEU A 82 2.45 21.06 -7.77
N TYR A 83 2.84 20.56 -6.60
CA TYR A 83 1.93 20.37 -5.48
C TYR A 83 2.70 20.41 -4.16
N HIS A 84 2.14 21.07 -3.17
CA HIS A 84 2.65 21.09 -1.80
C HIS A 84 1.58 20.58 -0.84
N GLN A 85 1.85 19.44 -0.22
CA GLN A 85 1.01 18.90 0.83
C GLN A 85 1.51 19.38 2.19
N PRO A 86 0.65 19.98 3.01
CA PRO A 86 0.98 20.31 4.38
C PRO A 86 1.07 19.05 5.24
N ILE A 87 1.49 19.21 6.49
CA ILE A 87 1.37 18.16 7.50
C ILE A 87 -0.12 17.83 7.68
N LEU A 88 -0.47 16.55 7.59
CA LEU A 88 -1.83 16.06 7.82
C LEU A 88 -1.91 15.45 9.22
N SER A 89 -2.91 15.83 9.99
CA SER A 89 -3.19 15.27 11.33
C SER A 89 -4.43 14.38 11.27
N SER A 90 -4.39 13.24 11.98
CA SER A 90 -5.53 12.34 12.12
C SER A 90 -6.02 12.33 13.57
N SER A 91 -7.34 12.41 13.75
CA SER A 91 -7.98 12.36 15.05
C SER A 91 -8.32 10.94 15.55
N ASN A 92 -8.31 9.94 14.66
CA ASN A 92 -8.91 8.61 14.92
C ASN A 92 -7.91 7.44 14.91
N TYR A 93 -6.61 7.70 14.86
CA TYR A 93 -5.61 6.65 14.66
C TYR A 93 -5.39 5.75 15.89
N ASN A 94 -5.76 6.19 17.11
CA ASN A 94 -5.54 5.47 18.37
C ASN A 94 -6.72 4.60 18.84
N THR A 95 -7.83 4.55 18.11
CA THR A 95 -8.96 3.71 18.51
C THR A 95 -8.58 2.23 18.43
N LYS A 96 -8.97 1.45 19.45
CA LYS A 96 -8.79 0.00 19.42
C LYS A 96 -9.82 -0.66 18.51
N LEU A 97 -9.41 -1.73 17.81
CA LEU A 97 -10.33 -2.59 17.09
C LEU A 97 -11.22 -3.33 18.09
N ASP A 98 -12.52 -3.35 17.83
CA ASP A 98 -13.48 -4.18 18.57
C ASP A 98 -13.70 -5.50 17.82
N LEU A 99 -12.69 -6.36 17.86
CA LEU A 99 -12.68 -7.66 17.21
C LEU A 99 -12.22 -8.74 18.21
N LYS A 100 -12.70 -9.95 18.01
CA LYS A 100 -12.27 -11.10 18.81
C LYS A 100 -10.92 -11.64 18.33
N GLY A 101 -10.14 -12.18 19.25
CA GLY A 101 -8.90 -12.89 18.93
C GLY A 101 -7.76 -12.00 18.43
N LEU A 102 -7.71 -10.75 18.85
CA LEU A 102 -6.65 -9.80 18.48
C LEU A 102 -5.29 -10.08 19.14
N LYS A 103 -5.25 -10.89 20.20
CA LYS A 103 -4.00 -11.34 20.81
C LYS A 103 -3.56 -12.65 20.17
N LYS A 104 -2.35 -12.70 19.60
CA LYS A 104 -1.82 -13.82 18.83
C LYS A 104 -0.44 -14.29 19.35
N GLY A 105 -0.22 -15.59 19.17
CA GLY A 105 1.05 -16.22 19.54
C GLY A 105 1.22 -16.41 21.06
N LYS A 106 2.30 -17.11 21.44
CA LYS A 106 2.74 -17.27 22.83
C LYS A 106 3.84 -16.27 23.20
N GLY A 107 4.49 -15.68 22.21
CA GLY A 107 5.53 -14.68 22.33
C GLY A 107 5.88 -14.07 20.97
N PHE A 108 6.67 -13.01 20.99
CA PHE A 108 7.16 -12.32 19.80
C PHE A 108 8.50 -11.62 20.08
N TYR A 109 9.23 -11.30 19.02
CA TYR A 109 10.46 -10.52 19.14
C TYR A 109 10.17 -9.03 18.95
N LYS A 110 10.75 -8.19 19.82
CA LYS A 110 10.73 -6.74 19.71
C LYS A 110 12.14 -6.21 19.97
N ASN A 111 12.71 -5.51 18.99
CA ASN A 111 14.08 -4.97 19.06
C ASN A 111 15.14 -6.03 19.41
N GLY A 112 14.96 -7.27 18.94
CA GLY A 112 15.87 -8.39 19.21
C GLY A 112 15.62 -9.14 20.53
N GLU A 113 14.71 -8.64 21.39
CA GLU A 113 14.34 -9.27 22.66
C GLU A 113 13.07 -10.12 22.49
N TYR A 114 13.08 -11.34 23.03
CA TYR A 114 11.91 -12.21 23.05
C TYR A 114 11.00 -11.87 24.24
N LEU A 115 9.76 -11.53 23.92
CA LEU A 115 8.71 -11.24 24.90
C LEU A 115 7.74 -12.43 24.96
N ALA A 116 7.69 -13.11 26.13
CA ALA A 116 6.93 -14.34 26.33
C ALA A 116 5.44 -14.08 26.65
N TYR A 117 4.77 -13.24 25.86
CA TYR A 117 3.33 -13.00 25.94
C TYR A 117 2.75 -12.74 24.55
N SER A 118 1.42 -12.90 24.40
CA SER A 118 0.74 -12.72 23.13
C SER A 118 0.87 -11.28 22.60
N MET A 119 1.19 -11.12 21.31
CA MET A 119 1.18 -9.82 20.68
C MET A 119 -0.25 -9.29 20.51
N ASP A 120 -0.48 -8.04 20.91
CA ASP A 120 -1.77 -7.35 20.78
C ASP A 120 -1.83 -6.57 19.47
N PHE A 121 -2.80 -6.94 18.62
CA PHE A 121 -3.07 -6.32 17.33
C PHE A 121 -4.22 -5.29 17.37
N SER A 122 -4.75 -4.97 18.55
CA SER A 122 -5.92 -4.08 18.68
C SER A 122 -5.71 -2.67 18.10
N THR A 123 -4.48 -2.21 18.03
CA THR A 123 -4.12 -0.89 17.47
C THR A 123 -3.42 -0.96 16.11
N LYS A 124 -3.39 -2.14 15.47
CA LYS A 124 -2.65 -2.34 14.22
C LYS A 124 -3.52 -2.08 12.99
N ASN A 125 -2.85 -1.92 11.84
CA ASN A 125 -3.51 -1.98 10.54
C ASN A 125 -4.28 -3.30 10.44
N TYR A 126 -5.46 -3.22 9.84
CA TYR A 126 -6.36 -4.36 9.71
C TYR A 126 -7.04 -4.33 8.36
N ILE A 127 -7.20 -5.50 7.77
CA ILE A 127 -8.02 -5.73 6.60
C ILE A 127 -8.71 -7.10 6.71
N SER A 128 -10.02 -7.13 6.52
CA SER A 128 -10.76 -8.39 6.40
C SER A 128 -10.56 -8.99 5.00
N LEU A 129 -10.73 -10.31 4.87
CA LEU A 129 -10.69 -10.97 3.56
C LEU A 129 -11.77 -10.43 2.61
N ASN A 130 -12.95 -10.10 3.13
CA ASN A 130 -14.03 -9.49 2.33
C ASN A 130 -13.65 -8.11 1.81
N ALA A 131 -12.97 -7.27 2.62
CA ALA A 131 -12.49 -5.98 2.19
C ALA A 131 -11.41 -6.11 1.11
N LEU A 132 -10.44 -7.01 1.32
CA LEU A 132 -9.38 -7.27 0.34
C LEU A 132 -9.97 -7.77 -0.99
N HIS A 133 -10.87 -8.74 -0.94
CA HIS A 133 -11.58 -9.24 -2.12
C HIS A 133 -12.42 -8.14 -2.79
N GLY A 134 -13.10 -7.30 -2.00
CA GLY A 134 -13.88 -6.17 -2.49
C GLY A 134 -13.04 -5.12 -3.22
N ILE A 135 -11.82 -4.84 -2.74
CA ILE A 135 -10.85 -3.96 -3.42
C ILE A 135 -10.41 -4.58 -4.74
N LEU A 136 -9.98 -5.86 -4.70
CA LEU A 136 -9.51 -6.56 -5.89
C LEU A 136 -10.59 -6.63 -6.97
N ARG A 137 -11.84 -6.96 -6.62
CA ARG A 137 -12.95 -6.98 -7.57
C ARG A 137 -13.20 -5.63 -8.22
N ARG A 138 -13.05 -4.51 -7.51
CA ARG A 138 -13.21 -3.16 -8.08
C ARG A 138 -12.12 -2.78 -9.08
N ILE A 139 -10.94 -3.40 -8.96
CA ILE A 139 -9.85 -3.21 -9.90
C ILE A 139 -10.00 -4.11 -11.13
N ILE A 140 -10.45 -5.35 -10.93
CA ILE A 140 -10.52 -6.35 -12.01
C ILE A 140 -11.85 -6.25 -12.79
N PHE A 141 -12.96 -6.01 -12.09
CA PHE A 141 -14.32 -5.98 -12.62
C PHE A 141 -15.06 -4.70 -12.17
N PRO A 142 -14.56 -3.50 -12.49
CA PRO A 142 -15.16 -2.25 -12.02
C PRO A 142 -16.62 -2.10 -12.45
N GLU A 143 -16.99 -2.60 -13.64
CA GLU A 143 -18.33 -2.59 -14.19
C GLU A 143 -19.36 -3.36 -13.35
N SER A 144 -18.92 -4.23 -12.46
CA SER A 144 -19.79 -4.98 -11.52
C SER A 144 -20.28 -4.12 -10.34
N PHE A 145 -19.88 -2.87 -10.27
CA PHE A 145 -20.23 -1.93 -9.21
C PHE A 145 -20.88 -0.66 -9.74
N SER A 146 -21.76 -0.05 -8.93
CA SER A 146 -22.28 1.28 -9.24
C SER A 146 -21.13 2.30 -9.29
N LYS A 147 -21.30 3.39 -10.06
CA LYS A 147 -20.28 4.43 -10.21
C LYS A 147 -19.77 4.98 -8.88
N ASP A 148 -20.62 5.16 -7.90
CA ASP A 148 -20.25 5.66 -6.58
C ASP A 148 -19.34 4.69 -5.80
N ASN A 149 -19.50 3.39 -6.06
CA ASN A 149 -18.72 2.33 -5.41
C ASN A 149 -17.46 1.93 -6.20
N GLN A 150 -17.27 2.43 -7.43
CA GLN A 150 -16.04 2.23 -8.19
C GLN A 150 -14.91 3.12 -7.64
N PHE A 151 -13.65 2.71 -7.85
CA PHE A 151 -12.54 3.64 -7.75
C PHE A 151 -12.60 4.61 -8.93
N ASN A 152 -12.22 5.86 -8.68
CA ASN A 152 -12.14 6.88 -9.73
C ASN A 152 -10.83 6.69 -10.52
N LEU A 153 -10.78 5.64 -11.32
CA LEU A 153 -9.66 5.22 -12.16
C LEU A 153 -10.11 5.17 -13.61
N GLU A 154 -9.24 5.62 -14.48
CA GLU A 154 -9.43 5.48 -15.92
C GLU A 154 -8.89 4.11 -16.40
N ASP A 155 -9.16 3.73 -17.64
CA ASP A 155 -8.72 2.44 -18.20
C ASP A 155 -7.19 2.30 -18.17
N GLU A 156 -6.46 3.40 -18.34
CA GLU A 156 -5.01 3.45 -18.28
C GLU A 156 -4.48 3.14 -16.88
N ASP A 157 -5.11 3.70 -15.84
CA ASP A 157 -4.79 3.41 -14.45
C ASP A 157 -5.09 1.95 -14.09
N LEU A 158 -6.24 1.43 -14.52
CA LEU A 158 -6.61 0.04 -14.29
C LEU A 158 -5.63 -0.93 -14.96
N ASN A 159 -5.23 -0.65 -16.20
CA ASN A 159 -4.23 -1.44 -16.91
C ASN A 159 -2.87 -1.38 -16.23
N PHE A 160 -2.45 -0.20 -15.77
CA PHE A 160 -1.23 -0.04 -14.97
C PHE A 160 -1.26 -0.88 -13.70
N LEU A 161 -2.34 -0.80 -12.92
CA LEU A 161 -2.46 -1.57 -11.68
C LEU A 161 -2.43 -3.08 -11.94
N ARG A 162 -3.26 -3.56 -12.88
CA ARG A 162 -3.34 -5.00 -13.24
C ARG A 162 -1.98 -5.53 -13.69
N TYR A 163 -1.28 -4.78 -14.54
CA TYR A 163 0.06 -5.13 -14.98
C TYR A 163 1.02 -5.30 -13.79
N TRP A 164 1.14 -4.28 -12.92
CA TRP A 164 2.10 -4.33 -11.82
C TRP A 164 1.71 -5.31 -10.70
N MET A 165 0.42 -5.54 -10.49
CA MET A 165 -0.07 -6.56 -9.54
C MET A 165 0.31 -7.98 -9.94
N SER A 166 0.63 -8.23 -11.21
CA SER A 166 1.00 -9.56 -11.75
C SER A 166 2.50 -9.75 -11.95
N ARG A 167 3.30 -8.70 -11.92
CA ARG A 167 4.74 -8.78 -12.22
C ARG A 167 5.54 -9.34 -11.05
N VAL A 168 6.67 -10.00 -11.40
CA VAL A 168 7.67 -10.50 -10.46
C VAL A 168 9.02 -9.83 -10.71
N PRO A 169 9.93 -9.78 -9.71
CA PRO A 169 11.20 -9.04 -9.84
C PRO A 169 12.05 -9.47 -11.02
N THR A 170 12.05 -10.75 -11.39
CA THR A 170 12.86 -11.28 -12.51
C THR A 170 12.38 -10.82 -13.89
N GLU A 171 11.14 -10.37 -14.02
CA GLU A 171 10.57 -9.85 -15.28
C GLU A 171 10.88 -8.36 -15.51
N ILE A 172 11.33 -7.64 -14.48
CA ILE A 172 11.37 -6.17 -14.48
C ILE A 172 12.79 -5.67 -14.23
N ASN A 173 13.18 -4.63 -14.96
CA ASN A 173 14.46 -3.95 -14.79
C ASN A 173 14.33 -2.57 -14.12
N GLU A 174 13.12 -2.01 -14.03
CA GLU A 174 12.85 -0.75 -13.34
C GLU A 174 11.44 -0.75 -12.71
N PRO A 175 11.33 -0.75 -11.37
CA PRO A 175 12.40 -0.68 -10.35
C PRO A 175 13.37 -1.87 -10.43
N TYR A 176 14.66 -1.59 -10.28
CA TYR A 176 15.65 -2.67 -10.21
C TYR A 176 15.76 -3.22 -8.80
N TYR A 177 15.64 -4.52 -8.69
CA TYR A 177 15.91 -5.28 -7.48
C TYR A 177 16.88 -6.44 -7.78
N ASP A 178 17.84 -6.65 -6.89
CA ASP A 178 18.78 -7.75 -6.98
C ASP A 178 18.00 -9.08 -6.93
N ARG A 179 18.13 -9.88 -7.98
CA ARG A 179 17.38 -11.14 -8.17
C ARG A 179 17.80 -12.24 -7.22
N ASP A 180 19.00 -12.15 -6.65
CA ASP A 180 19.46 -13.10 -5.62
C ASP A 180 18.83 -12.80 -4.25
N LEU A 181 18.47 -11.55 -4.01
CA LEU A 181 17.80 -11.10 -2.77
C LEU A 181 16.28 -11.07 -2.91
N TYR A 182 15.76 -10.73 -4.09
CA TYR A 182 14.34 -10.55 -4.38
C TYR A 182 13.94 -11.52 -5.51
N PHE A 183 13.68 -12.76 -5.13
CA PHE A 183 13.22 -13.78 -6.08
C PHE A 183 11.69 -13.80 -6.20
N ASP A 184 11.15 -14.62 -7.12
CA ASP A 184 9.74 -14.60 -7.54
C ASP A 184 8.76 -15.24 -6.55
N SER A 185 9.08 -15.26 -5.25
CA SER A 185 8.24 -15.87 -4.22
C SER A 185 7.29 -14.89 -3.51
N TYR A 186 7.26 -13.63 -3.91
CA TYR A 186 6.33 -12.65 -3.35
C TYR A 186 4.88 -13.00 -3.70
N CYS A 187 3.98 -12.85 -2.71
CA CYS A 187 2.56 -13.05 -2.92
C CYS A 187 2.01 -12.07 -3.95
N LYS A 188 1.25 -12.57 -4.93
CA LYS A 188 0.61 -11.75 -5.96
C LYS A 188 -0.89 -11.67 -5.74
N PHE A 189 -1.45 -10.48 -6.00
CA PHE A 189 -2.89 -10.26 -5.98
C PHE A 189 -3.56 -10.72 -7.25
N PHE A 190 -2.82 -10.74 -8.36
CA PHE A 190 -3.34 -11.03 -9.68
C PHE A 190 -2.25 -11.68 -10.52
N MET A 191 -2.60 -12.74 -11.24
CA MET A 191 -1.73 -13.39 -12.22
C MET A 191 -2.39 -13.29 -13.58
N TYR A 192 -1.64 -12.85 -14.59
CA TYR A 192 -2.13 -12.90 -15.97
C TYR A 192 -2.26 -14.37 -16.43
N GLY A 193 -3.33 -14.63 -17.17
CA GLY A 193 -3.34 -15.68 -18.14
C GLY A 193 -2.38 -15.37 -19.31
N ASP A 194 -2.29 -16.28 -20.25
CA ASP A 194 -1.61 -16.01 -21.48
C ASP A 194 -2.38 -15.00 -22.36
N THR A 195 -1.83 -14.64 -23.51
CA THR A 195 -2.45 -13.71 -24.47
C THR A 195 -3.76 -14.22 -25.08
N THR A 196 -4.15 -15.47 -24.82
CA THR A 196 -5.42 -16.07 -25.26
C THR A 196 -6.56 -15.88 -24.27
N GLY A 197 -6.27 -15.32 -23.09
CA GLY A 197 -7.26 -15.06 -22.05
C GLY A 197 -7.60 -16.30 -21.20
N GLU A 198 -6.86 -17.37 -21.31
CA GLU A 198 -6.90 -18.51 -20.41
C GLU A 198 -6.11 -18.16 -19.14
N MET A 199 -6.80 -18.09 -18.00
CA MET A 199 -6.19 -17.93 -16.67
C MET A 199 -5.93 -19.30 -16.02
#